data_6c9567c473e84db4662f8791ca4417fb
#
_entry.id   6c9567c473e84db4662f8791ca4417fb
#
_cell.length_a   1.000
_cell.length_b   1.000
_cell.length_c   1.000
_cell.angle_alpha   90.00
_cell.angle_beta   90.00
_cell.angle_gamma   90.00
#
_symmetry.space_group_name_H-M   'P 1'
#
loop_
_entity.id
_entity.type
_entity.pdbx_description
1 polymer ?
#
loop_
_entity_poly.entity_id
_entity_poly.type
_entity_poly.pdbx_seq_one_letter_code
_entity_poly.pdbx_strand_id
1 'polypeptide(L)'
;MYDLLVRAGALVLVGMLVVLIVWSGRRFVETQRRRALNAVPLSPGVDAHAGLSQVRILAFSSDDCRQCHELQIPALQRVLDARGSKVSVAEVDAPNARDLTQRYRIMTLPSTVIMDAAGRAHAVNYGFANTQRLLDQVDEVLAQVVVS
;
A
#
# COMPACT_ATOMS: atom_id res chain seq x y z
N MET A 1 32.54 -11.51 -38.67
CA MET A 1 33.01 -11.68 -37.28
C MET A 1 32.84 -10.41 -36.43
N TYR A 2 33.29 -9.27 -36.94
CA TYR A 2 33.16 -7.95 -36.24
C TYR A 2 31.69 -7.57 -35.95
N ASP A 3 30.80 -7.70 -36.93
CA ASP A 3 29.37 -7.40 -36.77
C ASP A 3 28.67 -8.24 -35.72
N LEU A 4 29.08 -9.51 -35.56
CA LEU A 4 28.52 -10.40 -34.56
C LEU A 4 28.91 -9.98 -33.13
N LEU A 5 30.16 -9.56 -32.95
CA LEU A 5 30.67 -9.05 -31.68
C LEU A 5 30.03 -7.71 -31.29
N VAL A 6 29.82 -6.81 -32.24
CA VAL A 6 29.14 -5.53 -32.01
C VAL A 6 27.67 -5.75 -31.60
N ARG A 7 26.96 -6.64 -32.29
CA ARG A 7 25.58 -6.98 -31.97
C ARG A 7 25.46 -7.63 -30.59
N ALA A 8 26.35 -8.57 -30.28
CA ALA A 8 26.39 -9.21 -28.96
C ALA A 8 26.68 -8.19 -27.85
N GLY A 9 27.64 -7.29 -28.06
CA GLY A 9 27.94 -6.20 -27.12
C GLY A 9 26.75 -5.25 -26.89
N ALA A 10 26.06 -4.86 -27.97
CA ALA A 10 24.85 -4.03 -27.88
C ALA A 10 23.73 -4.71 -27.07
N LEU A 11 23.50 -6.00 -27.29
CA LEU A 11 22.48 -6.77 -26.54
C LEU A 11 22.82 -6.86 -25.05
N VAL A 12 24.08 -7.08 -24.71
CA VAL A 12 24.55 -7.10 -23.31
C VAL A 12 24.35 -5.73 -22.65
N LEU A 13 24.68 -4.64 -23.33
CA LEU A 13 24.50 -3.28 -22.85
C LEU A 13 23.01 -2.97 -22.59
N VAL A 14 22.13 -3.31 -23.53
CA VAL A 14 20.68 -3.13 -23.39
C VAL A 14 20.15 -3.97 -22.22
N GLY A 15 20.57 -5.22 -22.12
CA GLY A 15 20.18 -6.09 -21.00
C GLY A 15 20.60 -5.52 -19.64
N MET A 16 21.84 -5.02 -19.54
CA MET A 16 22.34 -4.40 -18.31
C MET A 16 21.57 -3.11 -17.96
N LEU A 17 21.23 -2.30 -18.96
CA LEU A 17 20.45 -1.09 -18.77
C LEU A 17 19.05 -1.43 -18.24
N VAL A 18 18.37 -2.42 -18.81
CA VAL A 18 17.05 -2.86 -18.36
C VAL A 18 17.10 -3.35 -16.91
N VAL A 19 18.10 -4.16 -16.56
CA VAL A 19 18.29 -4.65 -15.19
C VAL A 19 18.50 -3.49 -14.21
N LEU A 20 19.31 -2.50 -14.57
CA LEU A 20 19.55 -1.31 -13.75
C LEU A 20 18.28 -0.48 -13.55
N ILE A 21 17.48 -0.28 -14.60
CA ILE A 21 16.22 0.45 -14.52
C ILE A 21 15.23 -0.27 -13.60
N VAL A 22 15.07 -1.60 -13.76
CA VAL A 22 14.19 -2.40 -12.92
C VAL A 22 14.64 -2.39 -11.46
N TRP A 23 15.95 -2.56 -11.21
CA TRP A 23 16.50 -2.55 -9.87
C TRP A 23 16.37 -1.19 -9.18
N SER A 24 16.65 -0.10 -9.90
CA SER A 24 16.47 1.28 -9.43
C SER A 24 15.00 1.57 -9.11
N GLY A 25 14.08 1.17 -9.98
CA GLY A 25 12.64 1.32 -9.76
C GLY A 25 12.17 0.58 -8.50
N ARG A 26 12.60 -0.68 -8.32
CA ARG A 26 12.27 -1.46 -7.10
C ARG A 26 12.83 -0.82 -5.83
N ARG A 27 14.07 -0.33 -5.87
CA ARG A 27 14.68 0.39 -4.75
C ARG A 27 13.94 1.69 -4.42
N PHE A 28 13.52 2.42 -5.44
CA PHE A 28 12.77 3.66 -5.26
C PHE A 28 11.44 3.40 -4.54
N VAL A 29 10.65 2.42 -5.01
CA VAL A 29 9.36 2.05 -4.38
C VAL A 29 9.56 1.59 -2.93
N GLU A 30 10.57 0.75 -2.66
CA GLU A 30 10.86 0.29 -1.30
C GLU A 30 11.28 1.44 -0.37
N THR A 31 12.04 2.41 -0.88
CA THR A 31 12.41 3.59 -0.09
C THR A 31 11.21 4.46 0.24
N GLN A 32 10.29 4.63 -0.71
CA GLN A 32 9.03 5.35 -0.47
C GLN A 32 8.16 4.63 0.56
N ARG A 33 8.04 3.29 0.43
CA ARG A 33 7.30 2.47 1.39
C ARG A 33 7.86 2.60 2.81
N ARG A 34 9.19 2.50 2.98
CA ARG A 34 9.82 2.68 4.30
C ARG A 34 9.58 4.06 4.90
N ARG A 35 9.62 5.12 4.08
CA ARG A 35 9.29 6.48 4.52
C ARG A 35 7.83 6.62 4.94
N ALA A 36 6.91 5.97 4.24
CA ALA A 36 5.49 5.96 4.59
C ALA A 36 5.24 5.22 5.92
N LEU A 37 5.93 4.09 6.16
CA LEU A 37 5.83 3.34 7.42
C LEU A 37 6.39 4.12 8.62
N ASN A 38 7.39 4.97 8.40
CA ASN A 38 7.98 5.83 9.44
C ASN A 38 7.24 7.17 9.59
N ALA A 39 6.08 7.35 8.93
CA ALA A 39 5.27 8.55 9.10
C ALA A 39 4.77 8.67 10.55
N VAL A 40 4.68 9.90 11.04
CA VAL A 40 4.15 10.18 12.38
C VAL A 40 2.76 9.55 12.53
N PRO A 41 2.47 8.82 13.63
CA PRO A 41 1.16 8.21 13.85
C PRO A 41 0.02 9.23 13.70
N LEU A 42 -1.09 8.79 13.13
CA LEU A 42 -2.31 9.61 13.11
C LEU A 42 -2.90 9.65 14.53
N SER A 43 -3.20 10.85 15.01
CA SER A 43 -3.93 10.99 16.27
C SER A 43 -5.28 10.27 16.19
N PRO A 44 -5.72 9.58 17.27
CA PRO A 44 -6.96 8.78 17.27
C PRO A 44 -8.25 9.56 17.03
N GLY A 45 -8.18 10.86 16.79
CA GLY A 45 -9.33 11.79 16.75
C GLY A 45 -9.98 11.99 15.37
N VAL A 46 -9.53 11.35 14.30
CA VAL A 46 -10.01 11.67 12.95
C VAL A 46 -11.32 10.96 12.55
N ASP A 47 -11.70 9.87 13.23
CA ASP A 47 -12.98 9.20 12.94
C ASP A 47 -13.63 8.63 14.20
N ALA A 48 -14.83 9.11 14.52
CA ALA A 48 -15.65 8.67 15.65
C ALA A 48 -16.07 7.18 15.61
N HIS A 49 -15.82 6.47 14.54
CA HIS A 49 -16.15 5.06 14.35
C HIS A 49 -14.98 4.09 14.64
N ALA A 50 -13.81 4.63 15.00
CA ALA A 50 -12.58 3.85 15.20
C ALA A 50 -12.41 3.29 16.64
N GLY A 51 -13.38 3.48 17.53
CA GLY A 51 -13.22 3.26 18.97
C GLY A 51 -13.01 1.82 19.43
N LEU A 52 -13.21 0.81 18.58
CA LEU A 52 -13.14 -0.60 18.97
C LEU A 52 -12.29 -1.48 18.03
N SER A 53 -11.87 -0.98 16.87
CA SER A 53 -11.08 -1.79 15.93
C SER A 53 -9.60 -1.79 16.29
N GLN A 54 -8.99 -2.97 16.27
CA GLN A 54 -7.56 -3.17 16.54
C GLN A 54 -6.69 -2.82 15.32
N VAL A 55 -7.26 -2.91 14.13
CA VAL A 55 -6.60 -2.60 12.86
C VAL A 55 -7.47 -1.66 12.05
N ARG A 56 -6.86 -0.64 11.48
CA ARG A 56 -7.52 0.28 10.54
C ARG A 56 -6.86 0.20 9.17
N ILE A 57 -7.69 0.18 8.14
CA ILE A 57 -7.27 0.25 6.74
C ILE A 57 -7.70 1.58 6.17
N LEU A 58 -6.75 2.41 5.73
CA LEU A 58 -7.06 3.57 4.89
C LEU A 58 -7.06 3.14 3.43
N ALA A 59 -8.19 3.28 2.77
CA ALA A 59 -8.36 2.95 1.36
C ALA A 59 -8.40 4.23 0.52
N PHE A 60 -7.32 4.52 -0.17
CA PHE A 60 -7.21 5.69 -1.04
C PHE A 60 -7.86 5.42 -2.38
N SER A 61 -8.82 6.23 -2.75
CA SER A 61 -9.60 6.14 -3.99
C SER A 61 -9.86 7.52 -4.59
N SER A 62 -10.52 7.56 -5.73
CA SER A 62 -11.15 8.74 -6.33
C SER A 62 -12.38 8.31 -7.11
N ASP A 63 -13.28 9.25 -7.39
CA ASP A 63 -14.52 8.97 -8.13
C ASP A 63 -14.26 8.35 -9.51
N ASP A 64 -13.19 8.76 -10.19
CA ASP A 64 -12.80 8.26 -11.51
C ASP A 64 -12.01 6.93 -11.47
N CYS A 65 -11.72 6.41 -10.29
CA CYS A 65 -10.89 5.21 -10.14
C CYS A 65 -11.70 3.92 -10.29
N ARG A 66 -11.82 3.43 -11.53
CA ARG A 66 -12.55 2.19 -11.84
C ARG A 66 -12.03 0.97 -11.07
N GLN A 67 -10.70 0.80 -10.96
CA GLN A 67 -10.10 -0.29 -10.19
C GLN A 67 -10.41 -0.23 -8.69
N CYS A 68 -10.57 0.98 -8.14
CA CYS A 68 -10.97 1.16 -6.75
C CYS A 68 -12.35 0.56 -6.52
N HIS A 69 -13.31 0.91 -7.38
CA HIS A 69 -14.70 0.48 -7.25
C HIS A 69 -14.90 -1.01 -7.60
N GLU A 70 -14.32 -1.48 -8.70
CA GLU A 70 -14.57 -2.83 -9.20
C GLU A 70 -13.75 -3.92 -8.48
N LEU A 71 -12.55 -3.60 -7.99
CA LEU A 71 -11.62 -4.58 -7.44
C LEU A 71 -11.29 -4.35 -5.97
N GLN A 72 -10.91 -3.11 -5.59
CA GLN A 72 -10.43 -2.84 -4.23
C GLN A 72 -11.54 -2.85 -3.21
N ILE A 73 -12.68 -2.19 -3.46
CA ILE A 73 -13.83 -2.17 -2.54
C ILE A 73 -14.34 -3.58 -2.24
N PRO A 74 -14.59 -4.47 -3.25
CA PRO A 74 -14.98 -5.85 -2.95
C PRO A 74 -13.93 -6.65 -2.17
N ALA A 75 -12.64 -6.40 -2.40
CA ALA A 75 -11.58 -7.05 -1.63
C ALA A 75 -11.59 -6.62 -0.16
N LEU A 76 -11.78 -5.32 0.10
CA LEU A 76 -11.90 -4.77 1.45
C LEU A 76 -13.14 -5.29 2.17
N GLN A 77 -14.28 -5.39 1.47
CA GLN A 77 -15.50 -5.95 2.04
C GLN A 77 -15.30 -7.38 2.53
N ARG A 78 -14.62 -8.23 1.74
CA ARG A 78 -14.28 -9.60 2.17
C ARG A 78 -13.37 -9.63 3.40
N VAL A 79 -12.48 -8.67 3.57
CA VAL A 79 -11.65 -8.53 4.77
C VAL A 79 -12.51 -8.19 5.99
N LEU A 80 -13.44 -7.24 5.84
CA LEU A 80 -14.39 -6.88 6.90
C LEU A 80 -15.26 -8.08 7.29
N ASP A 81 -15.79 -8.81 6.30
CA ASP A 81 -16.59 -10.01 6.55
C ASP A 81 -15.80 -11.10 7.30
N ALA A 82 -14.52 -11.24 6.99
CA ALA A 82 -13.65 -12.26 7.60
C ALA A 82 -13.13 -11.89 9.01
N ARG A 83 -13.00 -10.61 9.34
CA ARG A 83 -12.39 -10.16 10.61
C ARG A 83 -13.34 -9.35 11.50
N GLY A 84 -14.50 -8.97 10.98
CA GLY A 84 -15.55 -8.31 11.74
C GLY A 84 -15.09 -7.04 12.43
N SER A 85 -15.49 -6.84 13.68
CA SER A 85 -15.21 -5.65 14.48
C SER A 85 -13.72 -5.40 14.78
N LYS A 86 -12.83 -6.37 14.51
CA LYS A 86 -11.39 -6.20 14.71
C LYS A 86 -10.76 -5.25 13.69
N VAL A 87 -11.40 -5.06 12.54
CA VAL A 87 -10.91 -4.25 11.43
C VAL A 87 -11.92 -3.16 11.08
N SER A 88 -11.44 -1.97 10.82
CA SER A 88 -12.21 -0.88 10.21
C SER A 88 -11.58 -0.44 8.91
N VAL A 89 -12.40 0.00 7.96
CA VAL A 89 -11.96 0.58 6.69
C VAL A 89 -12.45 2.02 6.64
N ALA A 90 -11.53 2.94 6.38
CA ALA A 90 -11.82 4.34 6.11
C ALA A 90 -11.46 4.64 4.66
N GLU A 91 -12.45 5.02 3.86
CA GLU A 91 -12.21 5.51 2.51
C GLU A 91 -11.67 6.93 2.55
N VAL A 92 -10.62 7.16 1.77
CA VAL A 92 -9.95 8.46 1.67
C VAL A 92 -10.02 8.90 0.22
N ASP A 93 -10.71 10.00 -0.03
CA ASP A 93 -10.73 10.65 -1.33
C ASP A 93 -9.37 11.34 -1.56
N ALA A 94 -8.52 10.67 -2.34
CA ALA A 94 -7.13 11.06 -2.53
C ALA A 94 -6.96 12.49 -3.09
N PRO A 95 -7.75 12.97 -4.07
CA PRO A 95 -7.70 14.34 -4.55
C PRO A 95 -7.89 15.40 -3.46
N ASN A 96 -8.76 15.13 -2.49
CA ASN A 96 -9.13 16.06 -1.43
C ASN A 96 -8.31 15.87 -0.13
N ALA A 97 -7.60 14.73 0.02
CA ALA A 97 -6.82 14.39 1.20
C ALA A 97 -5.30 14.53 0.98
N ARG A 98 -4.85 15.71 0.57
CA ARG A 98 -3.44 15.96 0.21
C ARG A 98 -2.46 15.66 1.34
N ASP A 99 -2.81 15.96 2.58
CA ASP A 99 -1.95 15.71 3.75
C ASP A 99 -1.70 14.21 3.94
N LEU A 100 -2.75 13.39 3.81
CA LEU A 100 -2.64 11.93 3.91
C LEU A 100 -1.91 11.32 2.72
N THR A 101 -2.18 11.78 1.50
CA THR A 101 -1.50 11.29 0.29
C THR A 101 -0.01 11.61 0.32
N GLN A 102 0.38 12.79 0.79
CA GLN A 102 1.78 13.16 0.97
C GLN A 102 2.43 12.38 2.12
N ARG A 103 1.75 12.22 3.24
CA ARG A 103 2.22 11.47 4.41
C ARG A 103 2.58 10.03 4.04
N TYR A 104 1.68 9.34 3.37
CA TYR A 104 1.86 7.93 2.99
C TYR A 104 2.45 7.74 1.58
N ARG A 105 2.88 8.83 0.94
CA ARG A 105 3.49 8.81 -0.40
C ARG A 105 2.61 8.14 -1.45
N ILE A 106 1.31 8.36 -1.38
CA ILE A 106 0.34 7.82 -2.33
C ILE A 106 0.54 8.51 -3.68
N MET A 107 0.96 7.73 -4.68
CA MET A 107 1.21 8.21 -6.05
C MET A 107 0.37 7.48 -7.10
N THR A 108 -0.37 6.46 -6.69
CA THR A 108 -1.23 5.66 -7.57
C THR A 108 -2.48 5.24 -6.82
N LEU A 109 -3.57 5.01 -7.54
CA LEU A 109 -4.84 4.50 -7.02
C LEU A 109 -5.21 3.19 -7.73
N PRO A 110 -5.83 2.26 -7.00
CA PRO A 110 -6.06 2.26 -5.56
C PRO A 110 -4.75 2.15 -4.76
N SER A 111 -4.76 2.61 -3.51
CA SER A 111 -3.70 2.32 -2.54
C SER A 111 -4.31 2.07 -1.17
N THR A 112 -3.67 1.24 -0.36
CA THR A 112 -4.14 0.94 1.01
C THR A 112 -3.01 1.07 2.02
N VAL A 113 -3.34 1.61 3.20
CA VAL A 113 -2.44 1.68 4.36
C VAL A 113 -3.06 0.91 5.50
N ILE A 114 -2.36 -0.09 6.01
CA ILE A 114 -2.76 -0.89 7.16
C ILE A 114 -2.08 -0.31 8.40
N MET A 115 -2.85 0.01 9.42
CA MET A 115 -2.34 0.59 10.66
C MET A 115 -2.95 -0.06 11.90
N ASP A 116 -2.24 0.05 13.02
CA ASP A 116 -2.72 -0.39 14.32
C ASP A 116 -3.67 0.66 14.95
N ALA A 117 -4.21 0.31 16.12
CA ALA A 117 -5.08 1.20 16.89
C ALA A 117 -4.38 2.49 17.36
N ALA A 118 -3.05 2.49 17.45
CA ALA A 118 -2.26 3.66 17.79
C ALA A 118 -1.99 4.58 16.57
N GLY A 119 -2.49 4.21 15.38
CA GLY A 119 -2.32 4.98 14.15
C GLY A 119 -0.95 4.80 13.48
N ARG A 120 -0.15 3.79 13.88
CA ARG A 120 1.12 3.47 13.23
C ARG A 120 0.87 2.61 12.00
N ALA A 121 1.47 2.99 10.88
CA ALA A 121 1.38 2.22 9.65
C ALA A 121 2.30 1.00 9.69
N HIS A 122 1.75 -0.18 9.41
CA HIS A 122 2.46 -1.46 9.32
C HIS A 122 2.67 -1.92 7.89
N ALA A 123 1.73 -1.60 6.99
CA ALA A 123 1.86 -1.93 5.57
C ALA A 123 1.30 -0.82 4.69
N VAL A 124 1.92 -0.62 3.54
CA VAL A 124 1.42 0.24 2.46
C VAL A 124 1.43 -0.54 1.17
N ASN A 125 0.30 -0.59 0.49
CA ASN A 125 0.16 -1.20 -0.82
C ASN A 125 -0.10 -0.10 -1.85
N TYR A 126 0.78 0.03 -2.81
CA TYR A 126 0.61 0.88 -3.97
C TYR A 126 0.03 0.06 -5.12
N GLY A 127 -1.12 0.45 -5.62
CA GLY A 127 -1.94 -0.34 -6.54
C GLY A 127 -2.86 -1.32 -5.81
N PHE A 128 -3.60 -2.10 -6.58
CA PHE A 128 -4.55 -3.08 -6.08
C PHE A 128 -3.90 -4.12 -5.16
N ALA A 129 -4.51 -4.32 -3.99
CA ALA A 129 -4.18 -5.39 -3.06
C ALA A 129 -5.35 -6.37 -2.96
N ASN A 130 -5.10 -7.63 -3.30
CA ASN A 130 -6.14 -8.67 -3.22
C ASN A 130 -6.49 -9.02 -1.77
N THR A 131 -7.62 -9.70 -1.58
CA THR A 131 -8.14 -10.07 -0.26
C THR A 131 -7.13 -10.84 0.58
N GLN A 132 -6.42 -11.83 0.01
CA GLN A 132 -5.46 -12.64 0.75
C GLN A 132 -4.30 -11.79 1.29
N ARG A 133 -3.73 -10.94 0.47
CA ARG A 133 -2.66 -10.02 0.88
C ARG A 133 -3.09 -9.08 2.01
N LEU A 134 -4.32 -8.55 1.92
CA LEU A 134 -4.87 -7.69 2.98
C LEU A 134 -5.08 -8.46 4.28
N LEU A 135 -5.62 -9.70 4.21
CA LEU A 135 -5.81 -10.57 5.37
C LEU A 135 -4.48 -10.91 6.04
N ASP A 136 -3.46 -11.30 5.27
CA ASP A 136 -2.13 -11.61 5.80
C ASP A 136 -1.54 -10.41 6.58
N GLN A 137 -1.66 -9.20 6.01
CA GLN A 137 -1.18 -7.97 6.65
C GLN A 137 -1.98 -7.59 7.91
N VAL A 138 -3.30 -7.77 7.88
CA VAL A 138 -4.17 -7.54 9.03
C VAL A 138 -3.84 -8.52 10.15
N ASP A 139 -3.67 -9.80 9.83
CA ASP A 139 -3.35 -10.84 10.81
C ASP A 139 -1.97 -10.63 11.44
N GLU A 140 -1.00 -10.13 10.67
CA GLU A 140 0.31 -9.74 11.19
C GLU A 140 0.20 -8.64 12.25
N VAL A 141 -0.61 -7.61 12.00
CA VAL A 141 -0.84 -6.53 12.98
C VAL A 141 -1.59 -7.04 14.20
N LEU A 142 -2.65 -7.84 14.01
CA LEU A 142 -3.42 -8.45 15.11
C LEU A 142 -2.54 -9.32 16.02
N ALA A 143 -1.61 -10.09 15.44
CA ALA A 143 -0.68 -10.92 16.19
C ALA A 143 0.26 -10.07 17.06
N GLN A 144 0.72 -8.91 16.58
CA GLN A 144 1.57 -7.99 17.34
C GLN A 144 0.85 -7.34 18.51
N VAL A 145 -0.44 -7.03 18.36
CA VAL A 145 -1.28 -6.44 19.42
C VAL A 145 -1.51 -7.42 20.58
N VAL A 146 -1.58 -8.72 20.31
CA VAL A 146 -1.79 -9.77 21.34
C VAL A 146 -0.53 -10.00 22.19
N VAL A 147 0.66 -9.67 21.67
CA VAL A 147 1.94 -9.92 22.35
C VAL A 147 2.42 -8.70 23.17
N SER A 148 1.78 -7.55 23.03
CA SER A 148 2.09 -6.32 23.79
C SER A 148 1.21 -6.16 24.99
#